data_f33f3e70d354f5cb6954b1c521f5de2f
#
_entry.id   f33f3e70d354f5cb6954b1c521f5de2f
#
_cell.length_a   1.000
_cell.length_b   1.000
_cell.length_c   1.000
_cell.angle_alpha   90.00
_cell.angle_beta   90.00
_cell.angle_gamma   90.00
#
_symmetry.space_group_name_H-M   'P 1'
#
loop_
_entity.id
_entity.type
_entity.pdbx_description
1 polymer ?
#
loop_
_entity_poly.entity_id
_entity_poly.type
_entity_poly.pdbx_seq_one_letter_code
_entity_poly.pdbx_strand_id
1 'polypeptide(L)'
;FAKMGQAGQNAIQKKKDEDGLTLMATGATTSEPGAGATLTSGYIASASFNITSNATEPGKKPIRCVLHGFQMKDLYDELTAGVGTYVVNEGPTARIFSNKFDLPIAGAEVYEDGNITIDSSADASGGVFAQEGIILVQGRAPRIVEVRNEKRGGGGNHVYHYDEYAYGLRSGTTWVYRMKSDATSPTS
;
A
#
# COMPACT_ATOMS: atom_id res chain seq x y z
N PHE A 1 -24.36 18.23 -9.74
CA PHE A 1 -24.59 16.81 -9.45
C PHE A 1 -23.38 15.94 -9.87
N ALA A 2 -22.83 16.06 -11.07
CA ALA A 2 -21.70 15.24 -11.54
C ALA A 2 -20.47 15.28 -10.61
N LYS A 3 -20.08 16.47 -10.13
CA LYS A 3 -18.97 16.62 -9.18
C LYS A 3 -19.25 15.98 -7.81
N MET A 4 -20.50 16.00 -7.34
CA MET A 4 -20.90 15.33 -6.10
C MET A 4 -20.82 13.80 -6.24
N GLY A 5 -21.24 13.28 -7.38
CA GLY A 5 -21.11 11.86 -7.71
C GLY A 5 -19.64 11.41 -7.72
N GLN A 6 -18.77 12.18 -8.36
CA GLN A 6 -17.32 11.92 -8.36
C GLN A 6 -16.72 11.96 -6.95
N ALA A 7 -17.07 12.97 -6.15
CA ALA A 7 -16.56 13.08 -4.78
C ALA A 7 -16.96 11.88 -3.91
N GLY A 8 -18.23 11.44 -4.02
CA GLY A 8 -18.70 10.25 -3.31
C GLY A 8 -18.01 8.97 -3.78
N GLN A 9 -17.80 8.81 -5.07
CA GLN A 9 -17.08 7.66 -5.61
C GLN A 9 -15.61 7.63 -5.14
N ASN A 10 -14.93 8.78 -5.18
CA ASN A 10 -13.56 8.89 -4.68
C ASN A 10 -13.47 8.58 -3.18
N ALA A 11 -14.45 9.02 -2.38
CA ALA A 11 -14.49 8.70 -0.95
C ALA A 11 -14.63 7.19 -0.69
N ILE A 12 -15.47 6.49 -1.47
CA ILE A 12 -15.60 5.03 -1.38
C ILE A 12 -14.31 4.33 -1.78
N GLN A 13 -13.67 4.75 -2.87
CA GLN A 13 -12.39 4.17 -3.31
C GLN A 13 -11.31 4.36 -2.25
N LYS A 14 -11.19 5.58 -1.71
CA LYS A 14 -10.26 5.86 -0.62
C LYS A 14 -10.53 4.97 0.60
N LYS A 15 -11.79 4.82 0.99
CA LYS A 15 -12.15 3.96 2.13
C LYS A 15 -11.80 2.49 1.90
N LYS A 16 -12.02 1.97 0.69
CA LYS A 16 -11.61 0.61 0.31
C LYS A 16 -10.10 0.43 0.44
N ASP A 17 -9.35 1.38 -0.03
CA ASP A 17 -7.91 1.37 0.01
C ASP A 17 -7.41 1.39 1.47
N GLU A 18 -7.90 2.31 2.28
CA GLU A 18 -7.59 2.39 3.72
C GLU A 18 -7.93 1.09 4.48
N ASP A 19 -9.05 0.44 4.16
CA ASP A 19 -9.45 -0.81 4.81
C ASP A 19 -8.52 -1.98 4.41
N GLY A 20 -8.10 -2.03 3.14
CA GLY A 20 -7.10 -2.99 2.66
C GLY A 20 -5.73 -2.80 3.32
N LEU A 21 -5.26 -1.55 3.42
CA LEU A 21 -4.02 -1.19 4.09
C LEU A 21 -4.07 -1.51 5.59
N THR A 22 -5.19 -1.22 6.26
CA THR A 22 -5.39 -1.54 7.68
C THR A 22 -5.35 -3.04 7.92
N LEU A 23 -5.99 -3.84 7.07
CA LEU A 23 -5.94 -5.29 7.16
C LEU A 23 -4.50 -5.81 7.04
N MET A 24 -3.74 -5.29 6.09
CA MET A 24 -2.33 -5.63 5.90
C MET A 24 -1.48 -5.25 7.12
N ALA A 25 -1.71 -4.04 7.67
CA ALA A 25 -0.97 -3.56 8.84
C ALA A 25 -1.27 -4.35 10.12
N THR A 26 -2.49 -4.86 10.29
CA THR A 26 -2.93 -5.51 11.54
C THR A 26 -2.90 -7.02 11.51
N GLY A 27 -3.13 -7.63 10.36
CA GLY A 27 -3.30 -9.09 10.20
C GLY A 27 -2.10 -9.81 9.61
N ALA A 28 -1.07 -9.10 9.17
CA ALA A 28 0.10 -9.70 8.53
C ALA A 28 1.19 -10.12 9.52
N THR A 29 2.01 -11.08 9.10
CA THR A 29 3.26 -11.40 9.80
C THR A 29 4.27 -10.25 9.65
N THR A 30 5.10 -10.05 10.66
CA THR A 30 6.10 -8.99 10.65
C THR A 30 7.41 -9.44 9.99
N SER A 31 7.93 -8.62 9.06
CA SER A 31 9.32 -8.73 8.57
C SER A 31 9.83 -7.29 8.37
N GLU A 32 10.00 -6.60 9.47
CA GLU A 32 10.14 -5.15 9.53
C GLU A 32 11.34 -4.71 10.35
N PRO A 33 11.92 -3.54 10.09
CA PRO A 33 12.95 -2.97 10.94
C PRO A 33 12.41 -2.57 12.33
N GLY A 34 11.11 -2.23 12.41
CA GLY A 34 10.44 -1.77 13.62
C GLY A 34 10.25 -0.26 13.67
N ALA A 35 9.61 0.21 14.76
CA ALA A 35 9.33 1.61 14.98
C ALA A 35 10.61 2.45 15.06
N GLY A 36 10.62 3.62 14.41
CA GLY A 36 11.74 4.55 14.40
C GLY A 36 12.99 4.07 13.66
N ALA A 37 12.92 2.93 12.96
CA ALA A 37 14.03 2.38 12.20
C ALA A 37 13.84 2.56 10.70
N THR A 38 14.91 2.88 9.99
CA THR A 38 14.93 3.10 8.53
C THR A 38 14.64 1.81 7.77
N LEU A 39 13.79 1.88 6.76
CA LEU A 39 13.50 0.76 5.89
C LEU A 39 14.65 0.55 4.90
N THR A 40 15.08 -0.71 4.75
CA THR A 40 16.07 -1.08 3.74
C THR A 40 15.51 -2.10 2.75
N SER A 41 16.10 -2.16 1.56
CA SER A 41 15.75 -3.13 0.52
C SER A 41 15.90 -4.58 0.99
N GLY A 42 16.76 -4.84 1.96
CA GLY A 42 16.98 -6.15 2.58
C GLY A 42 15.73 -6.70 3.27
N TYR A 43 14.93 -5.88 3.94
CA TYR A 43 13.67 -6.32 4.57
C TYR A 43 12.63 -6.73 3.53
N ILE A 44 12.51 -5.97 2.44
CA ILE A 44 11.60 -6.30 1.33
C ILE A 44 12.04 -7.61 0.67
N ALA A 45 13.33 -7.78 0.43
CA ALA A 45 13.89 -9.00 -0.11
C ALA A 45 13.64 -10.21 0.82
N SER A 46 13.84 -10.05 2.13
CA SER A 46 13.56 -11.09 3.13
C SER A 46 12.08 -11.52 3.09
N ALA A 47 11.15 -10.56 3.08
CA ALA A 47 9.72 -10.86 2.97
C ALA A 47 9.40 -11.60 1.65
N SER A 48 9.93 -11.13 0.52
CA SER A 48 9.74 -11.77 -0.78
C SER A 48 10.24 -13.22 -0.78
N PHE A 49 11.43 -13.48 -0.23
CA PHE A 49 11.96 -14.83 -0.15
C PHE A 49 11.17 -15.72 0.83
N ASN A 50 10.73 -15.19 1.96
CA ASN A 50 9.89 -15.93 2.90
C ASN A 50 8.54 -16.34 2.25
N ILE A 51 7.95 -15.49 1.41
CA ILE A 51 6.74 -15.82 0.66
C ILE A 51 7.00 -16.91 -0.37
N THR A 52 8.07 -16.79 -1.16
CA THR A 52 8.36 -17.71 -2.27
C THR A 52 8.96 -19.04 -1.83
N SER A 53 9.67 -19.05 -0.70
CA SER A 53 10.36 -20.25 -0.19
C SER A 53 9.61 -20.92 0.96
N ASN A 54 8.34 -20.58 1.17
CA ASN A 54 7.53 -21.23 2.21
C ASN A 54 7.36 -22.72 1.91
N ALA A 55 7.72 -23.57 2.90
CA ALA A 55 7.72 -25.03 2.71
C ALA A 55 6.32 -25.64 2.62
N THR A 56 5.30 -24.98 3.21
CA THR A 56 3.93 -25.50 3.24
C THR A 56 3.14 -25.05 2.04
N GLU A 57 3.20 -23.75 1.73
CA GLU A 57 2.45 -23.16 0.63
C GLU A 57 3.23 -21.97 0.06
N PRO A 58 4.11 -22.17 -0.93
CA PRO A 58 4.87 -21.10 -1.54
C PRO A 58 3.95 -20.15 -2.28
N GLY A 59 4.11 -18.84 -2.01
CA GLY A 59 3.37 -17.79 -2.70
C GLY A 59 3.81 -17.65 -4.15
N LYS A 60 2.84 -17.43 -5.05
CA LYS A 60 3.10 -17.23 -6.47
C LYS A 60 3.43 -15.77 -6.77
N LYS A 61 4.32 -15.57 -7.73
CA LYS A 61 4.56 -14.25 -8.32
C LYS A 61 3.34 -13.82 -9.17
N PRO A 62 3.09 -12.51 -9.33
CA PRO A 62 3.89 -11.37 -8.86
C PRO A 62 3.73 -11.14 -7.35
N ILE A 63 4.82 -10.72 -6.71
CA ILE A 63 4.83 -10.22 -5.34
C ILE A 63 4.74 -8.71 -5.44
N ARG A 64 3.95 -8.10 -4.57
CA ARG A 64 3.75 -6.67 -4.52
C ARG A 64 4.16 -6.12 -3.17
N CYS A 65 4.75 -4.93 -3.19
CA CYS A 65 5.13 -4.18 -2.02
C CYS A 65 4.45 -2.80 -2.10
N VAL A 66 3.72 -2.41 -1.06
CA VAL A 66 3.07 -1.11 -0.97
C VAL A 66 3.64 -0.37 0.22
N LEU A 67 4.17 0.83 0.00
CA LEU A 67 4.86 1.64 0.99
C LEU A 67 4.36 3.09 0.96
N HIS A 68 4.49 3.78 2.10
CA HIS A 68 4.29 5.23 2.15
C HIS A 68 5.45 5.95 1.44
N GLY A 69 5.18 7.14 0.86
CA GLY A 69 6.20 7.91 0.13
C GLY A 69 7.47 8.21 0.94
N PHE A 70 7.34 8.40 2.27
CA PHE A 70 8.51 8.64 3.11
C PHE A 70 9.37 7.39 3.32
N GLN A 71 8.75 6.20 3.40
CA GLN A 71 9.47 4.92 3.39
C GLN A 71 10.17 4.68 2.03
N MET A 72 9.55 5.12 0.93
CA MET A 72 10.18 5.05 -0.40
C MET A 72 11.44 5.93 -0.49
N LYS A 73 11.46 7.06 0.22
CA LYS A 73 12.65 7.91 0.29
C LYS A 73 13.82 7.19 0.95
N ASP A 74 13.59 6.41 2.01
CA ASP A 74 14.63 5.61 2.66
C ASP A 74 15.30 4.64 1.68
N LEU A 75 14.49 3.94 0.87
CA LEU A 75 14.99 3.06 -0.17
C LEU A 75 15.77 3.82 -1.25
N TYR A 76 15.31 5.02 -1.59
CA TYR A 76 16.02 5.89 -2.52
C TYR A 76 17.39 6.33 -1.97
N ASP A 77 17.44 6.71 -0.70
CA ASP A 77 18.67 7.10 -0.03
C ASP A 77 19.66 5.93 0.09
N GLU A 78 19.17 4.71 0.39
CA GLU A 78 20.00 3.49 0.39
C GLU A 78 20.65 3.25 -0.98
N LEU A 79 19.88 3.36 -2.06
CA LEU A 79 20.38 3.16 -3.42
C LEU A 79 21.35 4.25 -3.88
N THR A 80 21.09 5.51 -3.51
CA THR A 80 21.97 6.63 -3.86
C THR A 80 23.26 6.63 -3.06
N ALA A 81 23.22 6.22 -1.79
CA ALA A 81 24.42 6.07 -0.95
C ALA A 81 25.39 5.01 -1.51
N GLY A 82 24.87 3.97 -2.15
CA GLY A 82 25.69 2.92 -2.80
C GLY A 82 26.45 3.40 -4.04
N VAL A 83 25.96 4.44 -4.72
CA VAL A 83 26.53 4.94 -5.97
C VAL A 83 27.93 5.53 -5.81
N GLY A 84 28.26 6.06 -4.61
CA GLY A 84 29.58 6.61 -4.31
C GLY A 84 30.69 5.55 -4.15
N THR A 85 30.35 4.29 -3.99
CA THR A 85 31.31 3.21 -3.68
C THR A 85 31.46 2.19 -4.80
N TYR A 86 30.45 2.02 -5.64
CA TYR A 86 30.47 1.08 -6.77
C TYR A 86 30.00 1.78 -8.04
N VAL A 87 30.65 1.45 -9.16
CA VAL A 87 30.18 1.87 -10.50
C VAL A 87 28.89 1.13 -10.80
N VAL A 88 27.76 1.73 -10.43
CA VAL A 88 26.43 1.21 -10.76
C VAL A 88 26.20 1.47 -12.24
N ASN A 89 25.78 0.44 -12.98
CA ASN A 89 25.42 0.55 -14.40
C ASN A 89 24.45 1.73 -14.61
N GLU A 90 24.72 2.61 -15.56
CA GLU A 90 23.95 3.85 -15.81
C GLU A 90 22.44 3.63 -15.97
N GLY A 91 22.03 2.46 -16.47
CA GLY A 91 20.63 2.12 -16.70
C GLY A 91 19.74 2.12 -15.44
N PRO A 92 20.08 1.41 -14.35
CA PRO A 92 19.33 1.42 -13.11
C PRO A 92 19.28 2.79 -12.44
N THR A 93 20.42 3.48 -12.41
CA THR A 93 20.54 4.82 -11.79
C THR A 93 19.68 5.85 -12.52
N ALA A 94 19.70 5.87 -13.86
CA ALA A 94 18.89 6.76 -14.66
C ALA A 94 17.37 6.53 -14.47
N ARG A 95 16.96 5.27 -14.28
CA ARG A 95 15.54 4.92 -13.99
C ARG A 95 15.10 5.40 -12.63
N ILE A 96 15.93 5.30 -11.60
CA ILE A 96 15.65 5.80 -10.25
C ILE A 96 15.48 7.32 -10.29
N PHE A 97 16.34 8.05 -10.98
CA PHE A 97 16.24 9.49 -11.14
C PHE A 97 15.07 9.94 -12.03
N SER A 98 14.53 9.09 -12.88
CA SER A 98 13.39 9.42 -13.75
C SER A 98 12.01 9.34 -13.07
N ASN A 99 11.96 9.32 -11.75
CA ASN A 99 10.73 9.33 -10.93
C ASN A 99 9.86 8.07 -11.06
N LYS A 100 10.46 6.95 -11.45
CA LYS A 100 9.80 5.63 -11.41
C LYS A 100 10.70 4.66 -10.68
N PHE A 101 10.27 4.25 -9.49
CA PHE A 101 10.83 3.09 -8.83
C PHE A 101 10.34 1.82 -9.56
N ASP A 102 10.86 1.59 -10.76
CA ASP A 102 10.41 0.56 -11.71
C ASP A 102 11.25 -0.71 -11.62
N LEU A 103 12.10 -0.81 -10.58
CA LEU A 103 12.95 -1.96 -10.35
C LEU A 103 12.36 -2.85 -9.28
N PRO A 104 12.03 -4.13 -9.60
CA PRO A 104 11.57 -5.05 -8.59
C PRO A 104 12.69 -5.37 -7.60
N ILE A 105 12.44 -5.22 -6.31
CA ILE A 105 13.36 -5.64 -5.24
C ILE A 105 13.12 -7.12 -4.95
N ALA A 106 14.10 -7.96 -5.25
CA ALA A 106 14.00 -9.42 -5.10
C ALA A 106 12.74 -10.03 -5.75
N GLY A 107 12.26 -9.42 -6.83
CA GLY A 107 11.07 -9.84 -7.57
C GLY A 107 9.75 -9.29 -7.00
N ALA A 108 9.79 -8.42 -6.00
CA ALA A 108 8.63 -7.65 -5.52
C ALA A 108 8.53 -6.31 -6.27
N GLU A 109 7.37 -6.06 -6.87
CA GLU A 109 7.04 -4.78 -7.48
C GLU A 109 6.67 -3.78 -6.38
N VAL A 110 7.32 -2.62 -6.36
CA VAL A 110 7.14 -1.61 -5.30
C VAL A 110 6.22 -0.50 -5.78
N TYR A 111 5.20 -0.20 -4.97
CA TYR A 111 4.20 0.84 -5.21
C TYR A 111 4.19 1.83 -4.06
N GLU A 112 3.97 3.09 -4.38
CA GLU A 112 3.75 4.15 -3.41
C GLU A 112 2.26 4.35 -3.17
N ASP A 113 1.87 4.49 -1.89
CA ASP A 113 0.51 4.84 -1.51
C ASP A 113 0.48 5.87 -0.37
N GLY A 114 -0.03 7.05 -0.67
CA GLY A 114 -0.18 8.14 0.29
C GLY A 114 -1.35 7.97 1.28
N ASN A 115 -2.20 6.93 1.12
CA ASN A 115 -3.28 6.64 2.06
C ASN A 115 -2.82 5.82 3.28
N ILE A 116 -1.58 5.33 3.28
CA ILE A 116 -0.98 4.71 4.46
C ILE A 116 -0.90 5.75 5.58
N THR A 117 -1.53 5.46 6.71
CA THR A 117 -1.54 6.37 7.85
C THR A 117 -0.19 6.34 8.57
N ILE A 118 0.37 7.52 8.82
CA ILE A 118 1.52 7.70 9.70
C ILE A 118 0.99 7.78 11.13
N ASP A 119 1.56 6.99 12.04
CA ASP A 119 1.17 7.00 13.45
C ASP A 119 1.75 8.19 14.22
N SER A 120 1.39 8.32 15.51
CA SER A 120 1.87 9.41 16.37
C SER A 120 3.38 9.39 16.64
N SER A 121 4.04 8.28 16.34
CA SER A 121 5.49 8.09 16.45
C SER A 121 6.22 8.36 15.14
N ALA A 122 5.53 8.88 14.15
CA ALA A 122 6.02 9.10 12.79
C ALA A 122 6.40 7.81 12.04
N ASP A 123 5.77 6.68 12.40
CA ASP A 123 5.96 5.41 11.70
C ASP A 123 4.83 5.16 10.70
N ALA A 124 5.14 4.51 9.58
CA ALA A 124 4.17 4.02 8.62
C ALA A 124 4.23 2.49 8.50
N SER A 125 3.09 1.88 8.23
CA SER A 125 2.98 0.43 8.07
C SER A 125 2.52 0.10 6.65
N GLY A 126 3.47 -0.18 5.78
CA GLY A 126 3.24 -0.77 4.46
C GLY A 126 3.20 -2.30 4.52
N GLY A 127 3.36 -2.97 3.39
CA GLY A 127 3.46 -4.43 3.37
C GLY A 127 3.91 -5.01 2.05
N VAL A 128 4.35 -6.26 2.15
CA VAL A 128 4.74 -7.11 1.01
C VAL A 128 3.82 -8.32 0.97
N PHE A 129 3.23 -8.60 -0.17
CA PHE A 129 2.26 -9.68 -0.30
C PHE A 129 2.28 -10.36 -1.67
N ALA A 130 1.94 -11.64 -1.68
CA ALA A 130 1.66 -12.37 -2.91
C ALA A 130 0.31 -11.95 -3.50
N GLN A 131 0.14 -12.07 -4.80
CA GLN A 131 -1.08 -11.65 -5.51
C GLN A 131 -2.38 -12.17 -4.89
N GLU A 132 -2.37 -13.40 -4.37
CA GLU A 132 -3.55 -14.02 -3.75
C GLU A 132 -3.58 -13.88 -2.22
N GLY A 133 -2.63 -13.15 -1.63
CA GLY A 133 -2.51 -12.97 -0.17
C GLY A 133 -3.63 -12.13 0.41
N ILE A 134 -4.12 -11.16 -0.34
CA ILE A 134 -5.23 -10.28 0.03
C ILE A 134 -6.40 -10.54 -0.92
N ILE A 135 -7.56 -10.84 -0.37
CA ILE A 135 -8.78 -11.13 -1.12
C ILE A 135 -9.79 -10.02 -0.87
N LEU A 136 -10.29 -9.41 -1.94
CA LEU A 136 -11.41 -8.50 -1.93
C LEU A 136 -12.66 -9.24 -2.44
N VAL A 137 -13.69 -9.31 -1.61
CA VAL A 137 -14.99 -9.82 -1.99
C VAL A 137 -15.97 -8.66 -2.13
N GLN A 138 -16.57 -8.55 -3.30
CA GLN A 138 -17.58 -7.52 -3.58
C GLN A 138 -18.97 -8.16 -3.44
N GLY A 139 -19.75 -7.74 -2.45
CA GLY A 139 -21.11 -8.24 -2.22
C GLY A 139 -22.09 -7.63 -3.20
N ARG A 140 -22.09 -6.31 -3.34
CA ARG A 140 -22.92 -5.58 -4.33
C ARG A 140 -22.07 -4.58 -5.07
N ALA A 141 -22.43 -4.34 -6.33
CA ALA A 141 -21.80 -3.28 -7.11
C ALA A 141 -22.09 -1.90 -6.48
N PRO A 142 -21.13 -0.97 -6.50
CA PRO A 142 -21.36 0.39 -6.06
C PRO A 142 -22.58 1.00 -6.74
N ARG A 143 -23.47 1.60 -5.97
CA ARG A 143 -24.67 2.25 -6.49
C ARG A 143 -24.91 3.60 -5.86
N ILE A 144 -25.51 4.48 -6.63
CA ILE A 144 -25.93 5.80 -6.19
C ILE A 144 -27.46 5.81 -6.12
N VAL A 145 -27.99 6.26 -4.99
CA VAL A 145 -29.44 6.44 -4.80
C VAL A 145 -29.69 7.89 -4.46
N GLU A 146 -30.56 8.53 -5.23
CA GLU A 146 -31.01 9.89 -4.99
C GLU A 146 -32.40 9.84 -4.33
N VAL A 147 -32.54 10.53 -3.20
CA VAL A 147 -33.81 10.64 -2.46
C VAL A 147 -34.13 12.12 -2.30
N ARG A 148 -35.26 12.53 -2.87
CA ARG A 148 -35.75 13.89 -2.71
C ARG A 148 -36.33 14.10 -1.30
N ASN A 149 -35.89 15.15 -0.63
CA ASN A 149 -36.38 15.53 0.68
C ASN A 149 -37.21 16.85 0.55
N GLU A 150 -38.52 16.73 0.62
CA GLU A 150 -39.45 17.89 0.50
C GLU A 150 -39.69 18.57 1.85
N LYS A 151 -39.23 18.02 2.98
CA LYS A 151 -39.40 18.64 4.30
C LYS A 151 -38.65 19.95 4.50
N ARG A 152 -37.69 20.23 3.64
CA ARG A 152 -37.00 21.53 3.60
C ARG A 152 -37.62 22.37 2.50
N GLY A 153 -38.15 23.53 2.86
CA GLY A 153 -38.81 24.46 1.91
C GLY A 153 -37.98 24.65 0.64
N GLY A 154 -38.55 24.29 -0.51
CA GLY A 154 -37.88 24.32 -1.82
C GLY A 154 -37.31 22.98 -2.29
N GLY A 155 -37.36 21.94 -1.49
CA GLY A 155 -36.85 20.59 -1.83
C GLY A 155 -35.33 20.51 -1.89
N GLY A 156 -34.79 19.48 -1.31
CA GLY A 156 -33.33 19.12 -1.38
C GLY A 156 -33.20 17.68 -1.79
N ASN A 157 -32.17 17.34 -2.57
CA ASN A 157 -31.88 15.96 -2.91
C ASN A 157 -30.74 15.44 -2.02
N HIS A 158 -30.98 14.29 -1.40
CA HIS A 158 -29.93 13.52 -0.70
C HIS A 158 -29.38 12.48 -1.66
N VAL A 159 -28.08 12.47 -1.83
CA VAL A 159 -27.39 11.48 -2.66
C VAL A 159 -26.67 10.50 -1.74
N TYR A 160 -27.06 9.24 -1.79
CA TYR A 160 -26.47 8.16 -1.01
C TYR A 160 -25.60 7.29 -1.93
N HIS A 161 -24.39 7.04 -1.51
CA HIS A 161 -23.50 6.12 -2.16
C HIS A 161 -23.41 4.85 -1.31
N TYR A 162 -23.71 3.72 -1.92
CA TYR A 162 -23.67 2.40 -1.27
C TYR A 162 -22.63 1.54 -1.94
N ASP A 163 -21.85 0.86 -1.13
CA ASP A 163 -20.94 -0.18 -1.55
C ASP A 163 -20.91 -1.27 -0.47
N GLU A 164 -20.78 -2.53 -0.90
CA GLU A 164 -20.77 -3.67 -0.01
C GLU A 164 -19.59 -4.57 -0.38
N TYR A 165 -18.58 -4.56 0.44
CA TYR A 165 -17.36 -5.32 0.22
C TYR A 165 -16.81 -5.87 1.54
N ALA A 166 -15.94 -6.84 1.44
CA ALA A 166 -15.15 -7.36 2.55
C ALA A 166 -13.74 -7.68 2.10
N TYR A 167 -12.78 -7.47 2.99
CA TYR A 167 -11.41 -7.90 2.79
C TYR A 167 -11.09 -9.09 3.69
N GLY A 168 -10.21 -9.97 3.22
CA GLY A 168 -9.67 -11.08 3.99
C GLY A 168 -8.24 -11.40 3.59
N LEU A 169 -7.47 -11.93 4.54
CA LEU A 169 -6.17 -12.51 4.26
C LEU A 169 -6.35 -14.01 4.02
N ARG A 170 -5.88 -14.52 2.89
CA ARG A 170 -5.90 -15.95 2.61
C ARG A 170 -4.94 -16.71 3.51
N SER A 171 -3.74 -16.17 3.69
CA SER A 171 -2.73 -16.69 4.57
C SER A 171 -1.89 -15.55 5.15
N GLY A 172 -2.40 -14.93 6.22
CA GLY A 172 -1.75 -13.79 6.86
C GLY A 172 -0.39 -14.10 7.49
N THR A 173 -0.10 -15.38 7.72
CA THR A 173 1.16 -15.83 8.33
C THR A 173 2.24 -16.18 7.31
N THR A 174 1.89 -16.39 6.04
CA THR A 174 2.83 -16.92 5.03
C THR A 174 2.94 -16.07 3.78
N TRP A 175 1.86 -15.36 3.41
CA TRP A 175 1.78 -14.65 2.13
C TRP A 175 1.70 -13.14 2.24
N VAL A 176 1.58 -12.62 3.46
CA VAL A 176 1.47 -11.18 3.72
C VAL A 176 2.40 -10.83 4.87
N TYR A 177 3.31 -9.89 4.63
CA TYR A 177 4.28 -9.39 5.60
C TYR A 177 4.13 -7.88 5.77
N ARG A 178 3.97 -7.45 7.02
CA ARG A 178 3.95 -6.03 7.36
C ARG A 178 5.35 -5.45 7.32
N MET A 179 5.45 -4.22 6.83
CA MET A 179 6.66 -3.39 6.79
C MET A 179 6.43 -2.11 7.58
N LYS A 180 6.67 -2.16 8.89
CA LYS A 180 6.63 -0.97 9.73
C LYS A 180 8.03 -0.37 9.83
N SER A 181 8.15 0.92 9.57
CA SER A 181 9.41 1.67 9.66
C SER A 181 9.14 3.14 9.93
N ASP A 182 10.19 3.88 10.23
CA ASP A 182 10.14 5.35 10.30
C ASP A 182 9.59 5.93 8.99
N ALA A 183 8.75 6.93 9.14
CA ALA A 183 8.16 7.70 8.04
C ALA A 183 8.14 9.19 8.40
N THR A 184 9.23 9.64 9.03
CA THR A 184 9.41 11.05 9.33
C THR A 184 9.47 11.86 8.04
N SER A 185 8.77 12.99 8.03
CA SER A 185 8.78 13.88 6.85
C SER A 185 10.20 14.32 6.53
N PRO A 186 10.67 14.08 5.30
CA PRO A 186 12.01 14.46 4.90
C PRO A 186 12.19 15.99 4.97
N THR A 187 13.30 16.43 5.55
CA THR A 187 13.66 17.85 5.69
C THR A 187 14.76 18.29 4.74
N SER A 188 15.34 17.35 4.01
CA SER A 188 16.41 17.59 3.01
C SER A 188 16.32 16.59 1.88
#